data_d7769005dd12d515b42c9539e491eaca
#
_entry.id   d7769005dd12d515b42c9539e491eaca
#
_cell.length_a   1.000
_cell.length_b   1.000
_cell.length_c   1.000
_cell.angle_alpha   90.00
_cell.angle_beta   90.00
_cell.angle_gamma   90.00
#
_symmetry.space_group_name_H-M   'P 1'
#
loop_
_entity.id
_entity.type
_entity.pdbx_description
1 polymer ?
#
loop_
_entity_poly.entity_id
_entity_poly.type
_entity_poly.pdbx_seq_one_letter_code
_entity_poly.pdbx_strand_id
1 'polypeptide(L)'
;LPDKAVAGNPQACPVIYLLHGYGGNARTWMGVKPELPRIADEKGVIFACPDGKNSWYWDSPRNSAYRYETFISSELVKYTDEHYATIPKKSARAISGLSMGGHGALWNAIRHSDIFGAAGSMSGGVDIRPFPDNWEMKKQLGELAANEAVWDSHTVINQVDKLQNGDVTRDVDC
;
A
#
# COMPACT_ATOMS: atom_id res chain seq x y z
N LEU A 1 6.60 -2.82 -15.99
CA LEU A 1 8.00 -2.35 -15.96
C LEU A 1 8.24 -1.44 -17.15
N PRO A 2 8.97 -0.33 -17.00
CA PRO A 2 9.40 0.48 -18.13
C PRO A 2 10.47 -0.25 -18.95
N ASP A 3 10.51 -0.02 -20.27
CA ASP A 3 11.47 -0.65 -21.19
C ASP A 3 12.94 -0.47 -20.74
N LYS A 4 13.26 0.73 -20.24
CA LYS A 4 14.62 1.01 -19.75
C LYS A 4 15.05 0.17 -18.54
N ALA A 5 14.11 -0.37 -17.76
CA ALA A 5 14.41 -1.23 -16.61
C ALA A 5 14.63 -2.70 -16.98
N VAL A 6 14.32 -3.09 -18.24
CA VAL A 6 14.42 -4.47 -18.74
C VAL A 6 15.35 -4.60 -19.96
N ALA A 7 15.93 -3.51 -20.44
CA ALA A 7 16.87 -3.50 -21.54
C ALA A 7 18.17 -4.26 -21.19
N GLY A 8 19.00 -4.54 -22.19
CA GLY A 8 20.28 -5.25 -22.01
C GLY A 8 21.28 -4.59 -21.04
N ASN A 9 21.08 -3.30 -20.73
CA ASN A 9 21.76 -2.58 -19.67
C ASN A 9 20.69 -1.83 -18.84
N PRO A 10 20.04 -2.48 -17.85
CA PRO A 10 18.89 -1.92 -17.17
C PRO A 10 19.25 -0.68 -16.35
N GLN A 11 18.42 0.37 -16.49
CA GLN A 11 18.52 1.58 -15.69
C GLN A 11 17.61 1.49 -14.46
N ALA A 12 18.16 1.86 -13.30
CA ALA A 12 17.43 1.88 -12.06
C ALA A 12 16.28 2.91 -12.09
N CYS A 13 15.10 2.48 -11.66
CA CYS A 13 13.87 3.27 -11.67
C CYS A 13 13.24 3.38 -10.28
N PRO A 14 12.53 4.48 -9.97
CA PRO A 14 11.69 4.55 -8.79
C PRO A 14 10.53 3.56 -8.91
N VAL A 15 9.96 3.17 -7.76
CA VAL A 15 8.86 2.20 -7.66
C VAL A 15 7.64 2.87 -7.04
N ILE A 16 6.48 2.61 -7.64
CA ILE A 16 5.17 2.93 -7.07
C ILE A 16 4.44 1.61 -6.78
N TYR A 17 4.15 1.35 -5.52
CA TYR A 17 3.35 0.22 -5.08
C TYR A 17 1.88 0.62 -5.15
N LEU A 18 1.08 -0.10 -5.98
CA LEU A 18 -0.33 0.19 -6.22
C LEU A 18 -1.21 -0.89 -5.57
N LEU A 19 -1.89 -0.53 -4.50
CA LEU A 19 -2.73 -1.40 -3.72
C LEU A 19 -4.17 -1.41 -4.24
N HIS A 20 -4.74 -2.61 -4.46
CA HIS A 20 -6.12 -2.75 -4.92
C HIS A 20 -7.13 -2.56 -3.79
N GLY A 21 -8.39 -2.29 -4.16
CA GLY A 21 -9.52 -2.21 -3.23
C GLY A 21 -10.06 -3.56 -2.79
N TYR A 22 -11.07 -3.55 -1.92
CA TYR A 22 -11.77 -4.75 -1.46
C TYR A 22 -12.32 -5.57 -2.64
N GLY A 23 -12.13 -6.88 -2.59
CA GLY A 23 -12.53 -7.81 -3.66
C GLY A 23 -11.61 -7.82 -4.89
N GLY A 24 -10.58 -6.98 -4.91
CA GLY A 24 -9.60 -6.94 -5.99
C GLY A 24 -8.48 -7.97 -5.86
N ASN A 25 -7.50 -7.88 -6.76
CA ASN A 25 -6.31 -8.72 -6.80
C ASN A 25 -5.17 -8.02 -7.57
N ALA A 26 -4.05 -8.72 -7.80
CA ALA A 26 -2.89 -8.18 -8.51
C ALA A 26 -3.18 -7.66 -9.94
N ARG A 27 -4.28 -8.07 -10.57
CA ARG A 27 -4.66 -7.64 -11.94
C ARG A 27 -5.59 -6.42 -11.95
N THR A 28 -6.13 -6.02 -10.81
CA THR A 28 -7.13 -4.96 -10.70
C THR A 28 -6.66 -3.67 -11.36
N TRP A 29 -5.45 -3.23 -11.09
CA TRP A 29 -4.92 -1.99 -11.64
C TRP A 29 -4.74 -2.00 -13.14
N MET A 30 -4.41 -3.15 -13.73
CA MET A 30 -4.34 -3.30 -15.19
C MET A 30 -5.72 -3.18 -15.87
N GLY A 31 -6.77 -3.55 -15.15
CA GLY A 31 -8.16 -3.35 -15.61
C GLY A 31 -8.66 -1.91 -15.40
N VAL A 32 -8.34 -1.31 -14.26
CA VAL A 32 -8.75 0.07 -13.91
C VAL A 32 -8.00 1.11 -14.75
N LYS A 33 -6.71 0.87 -14.99
CA LYS A 33 -5.82 1.78 -15.73
C LYS A 33 -4.97 1.01 -16.74
N PRO A 34 -5.56 0.61 -17.89
CA PRO A 34 -4.83 -0.18 -18.91
C PRO A 34 -3.58 0.50 -19.47
N GLU A 35 -3.49 1.84 -19.33
CA GLU A 35 -2.35 2.63 -19.80
C GLU A 35 -1.14 2.57 -18.85
N LEU A 36 -1.20 1.85 -17.73
CA LEU A 36 -0.05 1.75 -16.79
C LEU A 36 1.28 1.37 -17.47
N PRO A 37 1.33 0.41 -18.42
CA PRO A 37 2.58 0.10 -19.12
C PRO A 37 3.15 1.31 -19.87
N ARG A 38 2.32 2.03 -20.62
CA ARG A 38 2.72 3.25 -21.34
C ARG A 38 3.19 4.34 -20.36
N ILE A 39 2.47 4.53 -19.25
CA ILE A 39 2.86 5.50 -18.23
C ILE A 39 4.19 5.10 -17.57
N ALA A 40 4.41 3.80 -17.35
CA ALA A 40 5.69 3.28 -16.85
C ALA A 40 6.86 3.71 -17.75
N ASP A 41 6.70 3.55 -19.06
CA ASP A 41 7.72 3.94 -20.06
C ASP A 41 7.92 5.45 -20.09
N GLU A 42 6.85 6.22 -20.20
CA GLU A 42 6.89 7.68 -20.30
C GLU A 42 7.51 8.34 -19.05
N LYS A 43 7.19 7.82 -17.87
CA LYS A 43 7.66 8.38 -16.59
C LYS A 43 8.92 7.70 -16.08
N GLY A 44 9.29 6.55 -16.63
CA GLY A 44 10.42 5.76 -16.18
C GLY A 44 10.25 5.25 -14.76
N VAL A 45 9.05 4.73 -14.41
CA VAL A 45 8.70 4.21 -13.09
C VAL A 45 8.28 2.74 -13.18
N ILE A 46 8.59 1.97 -12.14
CA ILE A 46 8.09 0.61 -11.96
C ILE A 46 6.79 0.68 -11.17
N PHE A 47 5.72 0.02 -11.66
CA PHE A 47 4.51 -0.22 -10.89
C PHE A 47 4.53 -1.65 -10.35
N ALA A 48 4.44 -1.79 -9.02
CA ALA A 48 4.28 -3.06 -8.33
C ALA A 48 2.83 -3.17 -7.82
N CYS A 49 2.08 -4.15 -8.34
CA CYS A 49 0.66 -4.34 -8.04
C CYS A 49 0.49 -5.68 -7.30
N PRO A 50 0.60 -5.71 -5.96
CA PRO A 50 0.46 -6.93 -5.18
C PRO A 50 -1.00 -7.39 -5.07
N ASP A 51 -1.18 -8.67 -4.73
CA ASP A 51 -2.46 -9.21 -4.26
C ASP A 51 -2.49 -9.12 -2.73
N GLY A 52 -3.28 -8.20 -2.21
CA GLY A 52 -3.48 -7.98 -0.78
C GLY A 52 -4.66 -8.76 -0.19
N LYS A 53 -5.38 -9.57 -0.98
CA LYS A 53 -6.64 -10.19 -0.58
C LYS A 53 -7.61 -9.17 0.01
N ASN A 54 -8.44 -9.56 0.97
CA ASN A 54 -9.31 -8.67 1.75
C ASN A 54 -8.70 -8.38 3.12
N SER A 55 -7.38 -8.18 3.18
CA SER A 55 -6.60 -8.07 4.42
C SER A 55 -6.60 -6.67 5.03
N TRP A 56 -7.09 -5.66 4.31
CA TRP A 56 -6.91 -4.25 4.68
C TRP A 56 -5.44 -3.84 4.82
N TYR A 57 -4.53 -4.71 4.32
CA TYR A 57 -3.08 -4.53 4.39
C TYR A 57 -2.55 -4.43 5.83
N TRP A 58 -3.26 -5.06 6.78
CA TRP A 58 -2.82 -5.24 8.15
C TRP A 58 -2.04 -6.53 8.34
N ASP A 59 -1.22 -6.57 9.38
CA ASP A 59 -0.88 -7.81 10.06
C ASP A 59 -2.03 -8.10 11.04
N SER A 60 -2.82 -9.13 10.75
CA SER A 60 -4.02 -9.41 11.53
C SER A 60 -3.69 -9.84 12.96
N PRO A 61 -4.27 -9.20 13.99
CA PRO A 61 -4.11 -9.66 15.36
C PRO A 61 -4.82 -10.99 15.65
N ARG A 62 -5.67 -11.46 14.73
CA ARG A 62 -6.48 -12.68 14.92
C ARG A 62 -6.08 -13.84 14.01
N ASN A 63 -5.41 -13.57 12.91
CA ASN A 63 -5.04 -14.59 11.92
C ASN A 63 -3.57 -14.42 11.53
N SER A 64 -2.71 -15.26 12.08
CA SER A 64 -1.27 -15.24 11.83
C SER A 64 -0.86 -15.49 10.37
N ALA A 65 -1.76 -16.03 9.54
CA ALA A 65 -1.54 -16.19 8.11
C ALA A 65 -1.74 -14.88 7.32
N TYR A 66 -2.39 -13.88 7.91
CA TYR A 66 -2.64 -12.57 7.31
C TYR A 66 -1.64 -11.55 7.84
N ARG A 67 -0.46 -11.51 7.21
CA ARG A 67 0.65 -10.62 7.55
C ARG A 67 0.94 -9.67 6.40
N TYR A 68 -0.08 -8.91 5.99
CA TYR A 68 0.01 -8.10 4.78
C TYR A 68 0.74 -6.76 4.98
N GLU A 69 0.78 -6.22 6.18
CA GLU A 69 1.65 -5.08 6.51
C GLU A 69 3.13 -5.50 6.36
N THR A 70 3.52 -6.62 6.96
CA THR A 70 4.87 -7.19 6.80
C THR A 70 5.17 -7.51 5.33
N PHE A 71 4.21 -8.12 4.61
CA PHE A 71 4.38 -8.42 3.20
C PHE A 71 4.67 -7.17 2.38
N ILE A 72 3.85 -6.12 2.50
CA ILE A 72 3.98 -4.89 1.71
C ILE A 72 5.24 -4.11 2.07
N SER A 73 5.49 -3.89 3.36
CA SER A 73 6.56 -2.99 3.82
C SER A 73 7.95 -3.64 3.85
N SER A 74 8.03 -4.96 3.88
CA SER A 74 9.30 -5.68 4.01
C SER A 74 9.53 -6.68 2.86
N GLU A 75 8.70 -7.71 2.76
CA GLU A 75 8.94 -8.82 1.83
C GLU A 75 8.86 -8.39 0.37
N LEU A 76 7.81 -7.66 0.00
CA LEU A 76 7.61 -7.17 -1.36
C LEU A 76 8.66 -6.14 -1.76
N VAL A 77 9.00 -5.21 -0.86
CA VAL A 77 10.04 -4.20 -1.11
C VAL A 77 11.38 -4.89 -1.36
N LYS A 78 11.76 -5.82 -0.49
CA LYS A 78 13.00 -6.59 -0.65
C LYS A 78 13.00 -7.37 -1.96
N TYR A 79 11.93 -8.12 -2.24
CA TYR A 79 11.81 -8.88 -3.48
C TYR A 79 11.94 -7.99 -4.72
N THR A 80 11.27 -6.83 -4.71
CA THR A 80 11.30 -5.90 -5.85
C THR A 80 12.71 -5.35 -6.06
N ASP A 81 13.42 -4.98 -5.01
CA ASP A 81 14.78 -4.46 -5.10
C ASP A 81 15.81 -5.52 -5.53
N GLU A 82 15.58 -6.79 -5.15
CA GLU A 82 16.49 -7.89 -5.52
C GLU A 82 16.30 -8.40 -6.95
N HIS A 83 15.09 -8.25 -7.52
CA HIS A 83 14.75 -8.87 -8.81
C HIS A 83 14.57 -7.88 -9.96
N TYR A 84 14.49 -6.59 -9.67
CA TYR A 84 14.27 -5.56 -10.68
C TYR A 84 15.24 -4.39 -10.52
N ALA A 85 15.46 -3.66 -11.60
CA ALA A 85 16.33 -2.47 -11.59
C ALA A 85 15.64 -1.30 -10.89
N THR A 86 15.58 -1.35 -9.56
CA THR A 86 14.98 -0.31 -8.71
C THR A 86 16.05 0.65 -8.18
N ILE A 87 15.60 1.83 -7.74
CA ILE A 87 16.40 2.70 -6.89
C ILE A 87 16.04 2.37 -5.43
N PRO A 88 16.89 1.63 -4.67
CA PRO A 88 16.54 1.10 -3.35
C PRO A 88 16.65 2.17 -2.25
N LYS A 89 15.92 3.27 -2.40
CA LYS A 89 15.92 4.39 -1.46
C LYS A 89 14.48 4.82 -1.16
N LYS A 90 14.23 5.23 0.09
CA LYS A 90 12.96 5.81 0.54
C LYS A 90 12.43 6.88 -0.45
N SER A 91 13.28 7.81 -0.87
CA SER A 91 12.93 8.91 -1.77
C SER A 91 12.49 8.48 -3.17
N ALA A 92 12.75 7.23 -3.54
CA ALA A 92 12.36 6.63 -4.82
C ALA A 92 11.25 5.57 -4.69
N ARG A 93 10.62 5.47 -3.51
CA ARG A 93 9.48 4.57 -3.24
C ARG A 93 8.26 5.37 -2.89
N ALA A 94 7.18 5.15 -3.64
CA ALA A 94 5.85 5.65 -3.33
C ALA A 94 4.89 4.47 -3.16
N ILE A 95 3.83 4.68 -2.39
CA ILE A 95 2.74 3.73 -2.21
C ILE A 95 1.41 4.46 -2.42
N SER A 96 0.50 3.85 -3.18
CA SER A 96 -0.82 4.41 -3.43
C SER A 96 -1.85 3.30 -3.55
N GLY A 97 -3.12 3.65 -3.49
CA GLY A 97 -4.16 2.66 -3.63
C GLY A 97 -5.56 3.23 -3.64
N LEU A 98 -6.52 2.38 -4.00
CA LEU A 98 -7.93 2.70 -4.10
C LEU A 98 -8.73 2.04 -2.98
N SER A 99 -9.61 2.77 -2.30
CA SER A 99 -10.52 2.25 -1.27
C SER A 99 -9.75 1.52 -0.15
N MET A 100 -9.96 0.22 0.07
CA MET A 100 -9.12 -0.59 0.98
C MET A 100 -7.62 -0.41 0.69
N GLY A 101 -7.23 -0.29 -0.58
CA GLY A 101 -5.85 -0.01 -0.98
C GLY A 101 -5.38 1.39 -0.62
N GLY A 102 -6.27 2.40 -0.66
CA GLY A 102 -5.99 3.75 -0.18
C GLY A 102 -5.76 3.79 1.33
N HIS A 103 -6.57 3.05 2.10
CA HIS A 103 -6.32 2.78 3.52
C HIS A 103 -4.94 2.14 3.71
N GLY A 104 -4.67 1.04 2.99
CA GLY A 104 -3.42 0.30 3.09
C GLY A 104 -2.19 1.12 2.74
N ALA A 105 -2.31 2.04 1.76
CA ALA A 105 -1.22 2.93 1.37
C ALA A 105 -0.86 3.90 2.51
N LEU A 106 -1.86 4.55 3.11
CA LEU A 106 -1.62 5.45 4.26
C LEU A 106 -1.14 4.67 5.49
N TRP A 107 -1.78 3.53 5.79
CA TRP A 107 -1.38 2.65 6.89
C TRP A 107 0.10 2.29 6.83
N ASN A 108 0.54 1.75 5.69
CA ASN A 108 1.93 1.33 5.53
C ASN A 108 2.90 2.52 5.49
N ALA A 109 2.55 3.61 4.81
CA ALA A 109 3.43 4.77 4.72
C ALA A 109 3.65 5.47 6.07
N ILE A 110 2.61 5.56 6.90
CA ILE A 110 2.71 6.19 8.23
C ILE A 110 3.55 5.32 9.16
N ARG A 111 3.30 4.01 9.17
CA ARG A 111 3.96 3.07 10.07
C ARG A 111 5.39 2.70 9.63
N HIS A 112 5.67 2.85 8.34
CA HIS A 112 6.95 2.55 7.70
C HIS A 112 7.47 3.75 6.91
N SER A 113 7.51 4.91 7.58
CA SER A 113 7.98 6.17 7.00
C SER A 113 9.48 6.17 6.68
N ASP A 114 10.22 5.18 7.16
CA ASP A 114 11.59 4.88 6.77
C ASP A 114 11.70 4.16 5.41
N ILE A 115 10.62 3.51 4.95
CA ILE A 115 10.56 2.74 3.70
C ILE A 115 9.97 3.55 2.55
N PHE A 116 8.83 4.22 2.78
CA PHE A 116 8.10 4.97 1.75
C PHE A 116 8.27 6.47 1.92
N GLY A 117 8.69 7.14 0.84
CA GLY A 117 8.90 8.58 0.81
C GLY A 117 7.67 9.38 0.38
N ALA A 118 6.70 8.74 -0.26
CA ALA A 118 5.45 9.37 -0.68
C ALA A 118 4.29 8.39 -0.57
N ALA A 119 3.10 8.92 -0.25
CA ALA A 119 1.86 8.15 -0.22
C ALA A 119 0.73 8.91 -0.88
N GLY A 120 -0.11 8.19 -1.64
CA GLY A 120 -1.36 8.68 -2.21
C GLY A 120 -2.52 7.77 -1.81
N SER A 121 -3.69 8.35 -1.55
CA SER A 121 -4.89 7.61 -1.20
C SER A 121 -6.07 8.09 -2.04
N MET A 122 -6.68 7.17 -2.76
CA MET A 122 -7.90 7.42 -3.53
C MET A 122 -9.08 6.79 -2.79
N SER A 123 -9.93 7.62 -2.20
CA SER A 123 -11.12 7.21 -1.43
C SER A 123 -10.80 6.16 -0.35
N GLY A 124 -9.66 6.28 0.33
CA GLY A 124 -9.23 5.36 1.38
C GLY A 124 -10.02 5.54 2.68
N GLY A 125 -10.32 4.43 3.34
CA GLY A 125 -10.98 4.43 4.65
C GLY A 125 -10.03 4.88 5.76
N VAL A 126 -9.97 6.17 6.06
CA VAL A 126 -9.10 6.72 7.11
C VAL A 126 -9.65 6.50 8.52
N ASP A 127 -10.98 6.43 8.65
CA ASP A 127 -11.68 5.96 9.86
C ASP A 127 -12.61 4.80 9.51
N ILE A 128 -12.29 3.63 10.01
CA ILE A 128 -13.02 2.38 9.71
C ILE A 128 -14.13 2.07 10.72
N ARG A 129 -14.11 2.73 11.88
CA ARG A 129 -15.01 2.44 13.02
C ARG A 129 -16.50 2.65 12.73
N PRO A 130 -16.92 3.59 11.84
CA PRO A 130 -18.32 3.72 11.46
C PRO A 130 -18.90 2.53 10.67
N PHE A 131 -18.06 1.59 10.22
CA PHE A 131 -18.43 0.51 9.30
C PHE A 131 -18.05 -0.89 9.82
N PRO A 132 -18.37 -1.25 11.09
CA PRO A 132 -17.81 -2.46 11.71
C PRO A 132 -18.25 -3.76 11.05
N ASP A 133 -19.41 -3.77 10.38
CA ASP A 133 -19.96 -4.96 9.73
C ASP A 133 -19.64 -5.09 8.23
N ASN A 134 -18.90 -4.09 7.68
CA ASN A 134 -18.63 -4.04 6.26
C ASN A 134 -17.24 -4.62 5.93
N TRP A 135 -17.09 -5.05 4.67
CA TRP A 135 -15.81 -5.41 4.03
C TRP A 135 -14.94 -6.38 4.85
N GLU A 136 -15.55 -7.27 5.58
CA GLU A 136 -14.90 -8.34 6.35
C GLU A 136 -13.86 -7.87 7.40
N MET A 137 -13.84 -6.59 7.77
CA MET A 137 -12.87 -6.06 8.73
C MET A 137 -12.91 -6.78 10.07
N LYS A 138 -14.10 -7.16 10.54
CA LYS A 138 -14.26 -7.91 11.79
C LYS A 138 -13.62 -9.31 11.76
N LYS A 139 -13.39 -9.91 10.60
CA LYS A 139 -12.63 -11.16 10.51
C LYS A 139 -11.18 -10.95 10.94
N GLN A 140 -10.63 -9.76 10.69
CA GLN A 140 -9.27 -9.39 11.04
C GLN A 140 -9.16 -8.82 12.46
N LEU A 141 -10.11 -7.98 12.88
CA LEU A 141 -10.03 -7.20 14.12
C LEU A 141 -10.93 -7.73 15.25
N GLY A 142 -11.92 -8.58 14.93
CA GLY A 142 -12.98 -9.01 15.85
C GLY A 142 -14.16 -8.05 15.85
N GLU A 143 -15.24 -8.40 16.57
CA GLU A 143 -16.41 -7.52 16.73
C GLU A 143 -15.98 -6.22 17.42
N LEU A 144 -16.39 -5.06 16.89
CA LEU A 144 -16.00 -3.75 17.42
C LEU A 144 -16.31 -3.60 18.90
N ALA A 145 -17.54 -3.92 19.31
CA ALA A 145 -18.00 -3.75 20.69
C ALA A 145 -17.15 -4.50 21.74
N ALA A 146 -16.47 -5.58 21.33
CA ALA A 146 -15.61 -6.36 22.19
C ALA A 146 -14.10 -6.07 21.99
N ASN A 147 -13.74 -5.26 20.99
CA ASN A 147 -12.36 -5.04 20.57
C ASN A 147 -12.09 -3.57 20.22
N GLU A 148 -12.71 -2.61 20.88
CA GLU A 148 -12.58 -1.17 20.56
C GLU A 148 -11.13 -0.73 20.46
N ALA A 149 -10.28 -1.10 21.42
CA ALA A 149 -8.87 -0.74 21.41
C ALA A 149 -8.11 -1.32 20.21
N VAL A 150 -8.50 -2.50 19.72
CA VAL A 150 -7.92 -3.10 18.51
C VAL A 150 -8.32 -2.29 17.28
N TRP A 151 -9.59 -1.93 17.15
CA TRP A 151 -10.09 -1.10 16.05
C TRP A 151 -9.44 0.29 16.06
N ASP A 152 -9.34 0.93 17.20
CA ASP A 152 -8.67 2.23 17.36
C ASP A 152 -7.20 2.16 16.94
N SER A 153 -6.49 1.12 17.33
CA SER A 153 -5.09 0.93 16.99
C SER A 153 -4.85 0.59 15.50
N HIS A 154 -5.90 0.12 14.78
CA HIS A 154 -5.86 -0.22 13.35
C HIS A 154 -6.54 0.82 12.45
N THR A 155 -6.90 1.96 13.01
CA THR A 155 -7.51 3.09 12.29
C THR A 155 -6.43 4.08 11.85
N VAL A 156 -6.40 4.43 10.55
CA VAL A 156 -5.34 5.29 9.96
C VAL A 156 -5.26 6.65 10.63
N ILE A 157 -6.39 7.30 10.86
CA ILE A 157 -6.41 8.64 11.47
C ILE A 157 -5.74 8.68 12.84
N ASN A 158 -5.78 7.56 13.58
CA ASN A 158 -5.13 7.44 14.89
C ASN A 158 -3.61 7.18 14.81
N GLN A 159 -3.07 7.03 13.59
CA GLN A 159 -1.63 6.81 13.37
C GLN A 159 -0.91 8.11 12.96
N VAL A 160 -1.64 9.18 12.64
CA VAL A 160 -1.07 10.40 12.02
C VAL A 160 -0.01 11.04 12.92
N ASP A 161 -0.17 10.98 14.23
CA ASP A 161 0.78 11.54 15.21
C ASP A 161 2.15 10.86 15.19
N LYS A 162 2.24 9.69 14.56
CA LYS A 162 3.53 8.98 14.36
C LYS A 162 4.39 9.62 13.26
N LEU A 163 3.81 10.47 12.41
CA LEU A 163 4.53 11.16 11.35
C LEU A 163 5.20 12.43 11.87
N GLN A 164 6.45 12.61 11.52
CA GLN A 164 7.18 13.86 11.68
C GLN A 164 7.16 14.66 10.37
N ASN A 165 7.41 15.96 10.44
CA ASN A 165 7.48 16.81 9.26
C ASN A 165 8.58 16.29 8.30
N GLY A 166 8.20 16.07 7.03
CA GLY A 166 9.11 15.61 5.98
C GLY A 166 9.25 14.07 5.90
N ASP A 167 8.56 13.31 6.76
CA ASP A 167 8.61 11.85 6.71
C ASP A 167 8.02 11.29 5.42
N VAL A 168 6.86 11.78 5.01
CA VAL A 168 6.16 11.32 3.81
C VAL A 168 5.45 12.50 3.14
N THR A 169 5.59 12.64 1.82
CA THR A 169 4.72 13.51 1.04
C THR A 169 3.36 12.85 0.89
N ARG A 170 2.28 13.58 1.21
CA ARG A 170 0.91 13.08 1.19
C ARG A 170 0.12 13.75 0.08
N ASP A 171 -0.63 12.94 -0.64
CA ASP A 171 -1.67 13.41 -1.55
C ASP A 171 -2.94 12.59 -1.26
N VAL A 172 -4.01 13.25 -0.88
CA VAL A 172 -5.29 12.62 -0.51
C VAL A 172 -6.37 13.28 -1.33
N ASP A 173 -6.81 12.58 -2.38
CA ASP A 173 -8.02 12.95 -3.10
C ASP A 173 -9.25 12.41 -2.36
N CYS A 174 -10.15 13.32 -1.98
CA CYS A 174 -11.44 13.01 -1.33
C CYS A 174 -12.53 12.65 -2.35
#